data_b1b415f441b469d9140c1935159dc355
#
_entry.id   b1b415f441b469d9140c1935159dc355
#
_cell.length_a   1.000
_cell.length_b   1.000
_cell.length_c   1.000
_cell.angle_alpha   90.00
_cell.angle_beta   90.00
_cell.angle_gamma   90.00
#
_symmetry.space_group_name_H-M   'P 1'
#
loop_
_entity.id
_entity.type
_entity.pdbx_description
1 polymer ?
#
loop_
_entity_poly.entity_id
_entity_poly.type
_entity_poly.pdbx_seq_one_letter_code
_entity_poly.pdbx_strand_id
1 'polypeptide(L)'
;NRRSDEFGGEESNRMRFPLQVLDAVREEIGADTCMGIRISADEFAQGGLTLEDMCRIVPAIAASVPVDFVNVSHSAYHGTYSLSTQMADMSFDPNSFRHLAPQIRKSLRVAGQGLPVMAVCKFRSIDEAEELLNVGAVDLVGMARAHIADPAVVHKTYEGRTDEVRTCIGCNQGCAGFLEKGLPITCVVNPTVGKERFRPTEPIEDPAKTPKRVVVVGGGPAGMEAAWVAAARGHDVELFETEPQLGGQMGWLRHMPKRNDFLTMIDQQIAACERHGVTIRTSTKFDANLAIEHEQQPEHIVIATGSELRPVEFPQGGVGLTLGEALSTDWTDRTKVAFYDLLGDWSSISVVEHIADLGVDVTYLTPVAGYAWKITRYSKTAITSRLREAGVEIRVLRTGLSFIGNEFTVEDLSTGKTECITVDAVIAAGNPAARTDQYERLAVSRTGVTLVGDCLAPRSALEAVYEGHEAGRAL
;
A
#
# COMPACT_ATOMS: atom_id res chain seq x y z
N ASN A 1 21.15 26.85 0.17
CA ASN A 1 20.58 28.17 0.23
C ASN A 1 21.23 29.07 -0.84
N ARG A 2 20.43 29.64 -1.76
CA ARG A 2 20.90 30.44 -2.90
C ARG A 2 20.61 31.92 -2.73
N ARG A 3 19.95 32.34 -1.65
CA ARG A 3 19.64 33.75 -1.37
C ARG A 3 20.85 34.45 -0.79
N SER A 4 21.12 35.67 -1.24
CA SER A 4 22.22 36.55 -0.77
C SER A 4 21.68 37.84 -0.11
N ASP A 5 20.36 37.96 0.04
CA ASP A 5 19.71 39.07 0.73
C ASP A 5 19.59 38.81 2.25
N GLU A 6 18.87 39.69 2.95
CA GLU A 6 18.67 39.63 4.40
C GLU A 6 17.86 38.40 4.88
N PHE A 7 17.35 37.57 3.97
CA PHE A 7 16.64 36.29 4.23
C PHE A 7 17.49 35.06 3.85
N GLY A 8 18.77 35.25 3.51
CA GLY A 8 19.65 34.21 3.06
C GLY A 8 21.02 34.18 3.76
N GLY A 9 21.84 33.20 3.44
CA GLY A 9 23.16 33.03 4.05
C GLY A 9 23.10 32.48 5.47
N GLU A 10 23.44 33.28 6.47
CA GLU A 10 23.48 32.92 7.88
C GLU A 10 22.15 32.35 8.41
N GLU A 11 22.21 31.46 9.40
CA GLU A 11 21.04 30.81 10.00
C GLU A 11 20.01 31.83 10.52
N SER A 12 20.47 32.88 11.20
CA SER A 12 19.62 33.99 11.69
C SER A 12 18.83 34.68 10.58
N ASN A 13 19.46 34.92 9.43
CA ASN A 13 18.79 35.50 8.28
C ASN A 13 17.74 34.57 7.68
N ARG A 14 18.07 33.27 7.60
CA ARG A 14 17.12 32.24 7.12
C ARG A 14 15.91 32.06 8.02
N MET A 15 16.05 32.32 9.32
CA MET A 15 14.96 32.29 10.29
C MET A 15 14.10 33.58 10.25
N ARG A 16 14.59 34.70 9.72
CA ARG A 16 13.89 35.98 9.70
C ARG A 16 12.47 35.90 9.13
N PHE A 17 12.32 35.29 7.95
CA PHE A 17 10.98 35.22 7.31
C PHE A 17 9.98 34.39 8.12
N PRO A 18 10.27 33.13 8.52
CA PRO A 18 9.34 32.39 9.36
C PRO A 18 9.04 33.07 10.71
N LEU A 19 9.99 33.76 11.33
CA LEU A 19 9.73 34.53 12.55
C LEU A 19 8.76 35.69 12.30
N GLN A 20 8.97 36.48 11.23
CA GLN A 20 8.03 37.55 10.85
C GLN A 20 6.61 37.02 10.59
N VAL A 21 6.48 35.86 9.95
CA VAL A 21 5.17 35.23 9.73
C VAL A 21 4.53 34.82 11.07
N LEU A 22 5.29 34.21 11.96
CA LEU A 22 4.77 33.79 13.27
C LEU A 22 4.37 34.97 14.14
N ASP A 23 5.16 36.05 14.15
CA ASP A 23 4.84 37.30 14.86
C ASP A 23 3.52 37.89 14.33
N ALA A 24 3.40 38.05 13.01
CA ALA A 24 2.19 38.60 12.41
C ALA A 24 0.93 37.74 12.69
N VAL A 25 1.09 36.39 12.66
CA VAL A 25 0.00 35.49 13.03
C VAL A 25 -0.37 35.65 14.51
N ARG A 26 0.61 35.71 15.40
CA ARG A 26 0.37 35.88 16.84
C ARG A 26 -0.30 37.22 17.16
N GLU A 27 0.11 38.30 16.48
CA GLU A 27 -0.53 39.60 16.60
C GLU A 27 -2.00 39.54 16.20
N GLU A 28 -2.32 38.90 15.09
CA GLU A 28 -3.69 38.82 14.56
C GLU A 28 -4.62 37.96 15.42
N ILE A 29 -4.15 36.76 15.86
CA ILE A 29 -5.00 35.82 16.61
C ILE A 29 -5.06 36.10 18.12
N GLY A 30 -4.18 36.95 18.65
CA GLY A 30 -4.08 37.24 20.07
C GLY A 30 -3.43 36.12 20.91
N ALA A 31 -3.30 36.37 22.21
CA ALA A 31 -2.62 35.44 23.14
C ALA A 31 -3.48 34.23 23.53
N ASP A 32 -4.80 34.35 23.45
CA ASP A 32 -5.74 33.30 23.92
C ASP A 32 -5.97 32.18 22.89
N THR A 33 -5.54 32.39 21.65
CA THR A 33 -5.68 31.37 20.59
C THR A 33 -4.43 30.49 20.52
N CYS A 34 -4.62 29.16 20.58
CA CYS A 34 -3.52 28.21 20.49
C CYS A 34 -2.85 28.26 19.10
N MET A 35 -1.53 28.47 19.08
CA MET A 35 -0.70 28.52 17.86
C MET A 35 0.41 27.46 17.92
N GLY A 36 0.30 26.43 17.09
CA GLY A 36 1.36 25.46 16.91
C GLY A 36 2.17 25.68 15.65
N ILE A 37 3.38 25.17 15.62
CA ILE A 37 4.22 25.11 14.41
C ILE A 37 4.42 23.65 13.98
N ARG A 38 4.35 23.40 12.66
CA ARG A 38 4.77 22.13 12.08
C ARG A 38 6.09 22.30 11.38
N ILE A 39 7.04 21.45 11.74
CA ILE A 39 8.40 21.49 11.24
C ILE A 39 8.79 20.17 10.55
N SER A 40 9.77 20.22 9.65
CA SER A 40 10.51 19.05 9.19
C SER A 40 11.78 18.92 10.03
N ALA A 41 11.82 17.93 10.93
CA ALA A 41 12.96 17.72 11.82
C ALA A 41 14.22 17.27 11.08
N ASP A 42 14.05 16.62 9.94
CA ASP A 42 15.12 16.26 9.00
C ASP A 42 14.54 16.27 7.58
N GLU A 43 15.19 16.93 6.66
CA GLU A 43 14.74 17.00 5.26
C GLU A 43 15.11 15.74 4.45
N PHE A 44 15.99 14.89 4.97
CA PHE A 44 16.54 13.71 4.26
C PHE A 44 16.97 14.03 2.82
N ALA A 45 17.56 15.21 2.62
CA ALA A 45 18.00 15.72 1.33
C ALA A 45 19.41 16.27 1.42
N GLN A 46 20.23 16.03 0.40
CA GLN A 46 21.57 16.58 0.33
C GLN A 46 21.53 18.12 0.35
N GLY A 47 22.22 18.73 1.33
CA GLY A 47 22.23 20.19 1.55
C GLY A 47 20.92 20.75 2.14
N GLY A 48 20.00 19.88 2.56
CA GLY A 48 18.84 20.24 3.36
C GLY A 48 19.15 20.41 4.85
N LEU A 49 18.14 20.80 5.63
CA LEU A 49 18.23 20.90 7.08
C LEU A 49 18.23 19.50 7.69
N THR A 50 19.14 19.28 8.62
CA THR A 50 19.29 18.02 9.37
C THR A 50 18.61 18.12 10.72
N LEU A 51 18.41 16.97 11.39
CA LEU A 51 17.90 16.92 12.76
C LEU A 51 18.77 17.77 13.72
N GLU A 52 20.10 17.79 13.53
CA GLU A 52 21.01 18.61 14.35
C GLU A 52 20.73 20.11 14.16
N ASP A 53 20.52 20.55 12.91
CA ASP A 53 20.14 21.94 12.62
C ASP A 53 18.81 22.28 13.30
N MET A 54 17.81 21.42 13.18
CA MET A 54 16.50 21.66 13.76
C MET A 54 16.51 21.63 15.30
N CYS A 55 17.38 20.86 15.92
CA CYS A 55 17.61 20.91 17.37
C CYS A 55 18.17 22.26 17.87
N ARG A 56 18.78 23.08 16.99
CA ARG A 56 19.18 24.46 17.28
C ARG A 56 18.09 25.46 16.91
N ILE A 57 17.50 25.30 15.74
CA ILE A 57 16.51 26.23 15.16
C ILE A 57 15.21 26.26 15.96
N VAL A 58 14.66 25.10 16.33
CA VAL A 58 13.34 25.04 17.01
C VAL A 58 13.34 25.73 18.37
N PRO A 59 14.33 25.54 19.27
CA PRO A 59 14.42 26.32 20.49
C PRO A 59 14.59 27.83 20.24
N ALA A 60 15.32 28.24 19.20
CA ALA A 60 15.47 29.66 18.85
C ALA A 60 14.17 30.29 18.36
N ILE A 61 13.35 29.55 17.58
CA ILE A 61 11.99 30.00 17.20
C ILE A 61 11.13 30.17 18.45
N ALA A 62 11.08 29.16 19.31
CA ALA A 62 10.26 29.15 20.51
C ALA A 62 10.67 30.22 21.54
N ALA A 63 11.95 30.66 21.52
CA ALA A 63 12.42 31.79 22.33
C ALA A 63 12.03 33.16 21.74
N SER A 64 11.81 33.22 20.42
CA SER A 64 11.55 34.47 19.71
C SER A 64 10.07 34.80 19.62
N VAL A 65 9.21 33.79 19.43
CA VAL A 65 7.76 33.98 19.26
C VAL A 65 7.00 32.99 20.18
N PRO A 66 5.95 33.43 20.90
CA PRO A 66 5.12 32.55 21.72
C PRO A 66 4.37 31.55 20.85
N VAL A 67 4.86 30.33 20.77
CA VAL A 67 4.17 29.15 20.20
C VAL A 67 3.75 28.20 21.33
N ASP A 68 2.64 27.51 21.14
CA ASP A 68 2.02 26.70 22.19
C ASP A 68 2.38 25.22 22.09
N PHE A 69 2.74 24.73 20.88
CA PHE A 69 3.23 23.36 20.67
C PHE A 69 4.03 23.23 19.37
N VAL A 70 4.78 22.13 19.27
CA VAL A 70 5.57 21.80 18.07
C VAL A 70 5.11 20.45 17.51
N ASN A 71 4.64 20.44 16.25
CA ASN A 71 4.35 19.23 15.48
C ASN A 71 5.58 18.85 14.66
N VAL A 72 6.20 17.72 15.01
CA VAL A 72 7.45 17.26 14.43
C VAL A 72 7.17 16.28 13.29
N SER A 73 7.28 16.78 12.06
CA SER A 73 7.27 16.03 10.82
C SER A 73 8.71 15.83 10.31
N HIS A 74 8.85 15.37 9.09
CA HIS A 74 10.13 15.17 8.42
C HIS A 74 9.99 15.29 6.91
N SER A 75 11.14 15.26 6.21
CA SER A 75 11.27 15.27 4.76
C SER A 75 10.99 16.62 4.10
N ALA A 76 11.33 16.71 2.83
CA ALA A 76 11.04 17.85 1.96
C ALA A 76 10.36 17.38 0.66
N TYR A 77 9.57 18.27 0.03
CA TYR A 77 8.93 18.00 -1.25
C TYR A 77 9.91 18.12 -2.43
N HIS A 78 11.04 17.44 -2.34
CA HIS A 78 11.99 17.33 -3.44
C HIS A 78 11.78 16.00 -4.17
N GLY A 79 11.98 15.97 -5.49
CA GLY A 79 11.94 14.76 -6.32
C GLY A 79 13.10 13.78 -6.05
N THR A 80 13.58 13.70 -4.81
CA THR A 80 14.68 12.88 -4.32
C THR A 80 14.18 11.81 -3.37
N TYR A 81 15.09 11.04 -2.76
CA TYR A 81 14.77 10.05 -1.72
C TYR A 81 13.92 10.63 -0.57
N SER A 82 14.10 11.92 -0.24
CA SER A 82 13.28 12.65 0.73
C SER A 82 11.78 12.54 0.49
N LEU A 83 11.33 12.48 -0.76
CA LEU A 83 9.91 12.31 -1.07
C LEU A 83 9.36 10.97 -0.57
N SER A 84 10.15 9.90 -0.68
CA SER A 84 9.75 8.58 -0.19
C SER A 84 9.71 8.50 1.33
N THR A 85 10.59 9.22 2.03
CA THR A 85 10.56 9.28 3.49
C THR A 85 9.32 10.02 4.00
N GLN A 86 8.83 11.03 3.26
CA GLN A 86 7.66 11.82 3.64
C GLN A 86 6.37 10.99 3.75
N MET A 87 6.16 10.05 2.82
CA MET A 87 5.04 9.12 2.80
C MET A 87 5.56 7.69 2.88
N ALA A 88 6.41 7.44 3.87
CA ALA A 88 7.07 6.15 4.07
C ALA A 88 6.08 4.99 3.94
N ASP A 89 6.34 4.12 2.97
CA ASP A 89 5.52 2.94 2.68
C ASP A 89 5.90 1.75 3.58
N MET A 90 5.35 0.57 3.28
CA MET A 90 5.59 -0.65 4.04
C MET A 90 7.06 -1.11 4.04
N SER A 91 7.88 -0.64 3.09
CA SER A 91 9.29 -1.04 3.00
C SER A 91 10.19 -0.36 4.04
N PHE A 92 9.73 0.71 4.67
CA PHE A 92 10.45 1.36 5.76
C PHE A 92 10.16 0.66 7.09
N ASP A 93 11.20 0.50 7.92
CA ASP A 93 11.03 0.03 9.29
C ASP A 93 10.08 0.97 10.07
N PRO A 94 9.14 0.46 10.88
CA PRO A 94 8.25 1.28 11.70
C PRO A 94 8.98 2.29 12.58
N ASN A 95 10.19 1.96 13.03
CA ASN A 95 10.98 2.81 13.93
C ASN A 95 11.84 3.86 13.23
N SER A 96 11.92 3.84 11.88
CA SER A 96 12.84 4.68 11.10
C SER A 96 12.83 6.18 11.49
N PHE A 97 11.68 6.72 11.89
CA PHE A 97 11.52 8.15 12.17
C PHE A 97 11.12 8.47 13.61
N ARG A 98 10.96 7.45 14.46
CA ARG A 98 10.47 7.63 15.84
C ARG A 98 11.41 8.43 16.74
N HIS A 99 12.68 8.54 16.40
CA HIS A 99 13.69 9.29 17.15
C HIS A 99 13.60 10.80 16.98
N LEU A 100 12.95 11.30 15.91
CA LEU A 100 12.95 12.72 15.53
C LEU A 100 12.29 13.62 16.59
N ALA A 101 11.04 13.33 16.93
CA ALA A 101 10.29 14.15 17.90
C ALA A 101 10.91 14.13 19.30
N PRO A 102 11.34 12.98 19.86
CA PRO A 102 12.07 12.95 21.14
C PRO A 102 13.33 13.82 21.17
N GLN A 103 14.11 13.88 20.06
CA GLN A 103 15.31 14.71 19.99
C GLN A 103 14.97 16.22 19.99
N ILE A 104 13.94 16.63 19.24
CA ILE A 104 13.42 18.01 19.28
C ILE A 104 12.94 18.36 20.70
N ARG A 105 12.17 17.47 21.34
CA ARG A 105 11.73 17.68 22.74
C ARG A 105 12.90 17.85 23.70
N LYS A 106 13.93 17.02 23.54
CA LYS A 106 15.14 17.12 24.36
C LYS A 106 15.82 18.48 24.17
N SER A 107 15.96 18.97 22.94
CA SER A 107 16.57 20.27 22.66
C SER A 107 15.79 21.44 23.27
N LEU A 108 14.45 21.41 23.19
CA LEU A 108 13.58 22.40 23.84
C LEU A 108 13.78 22.41 25.38
N ARG A 109 13.80 21.23 26.01
CA ARG A 109 14.04 21.12 27.46
C ARG A 109 15.41 21.62 27.90
N VAL A 110 16.46 21.34 27.12
CA VAL A 110 17.82 21.85 27.37
C VAL A 110 17.85 23.39 27.28
N ALA A 111 17.03 23.98 26.41
CA ALA A 111 16.86 25.43 26.28
C ALA A 111 15.89 26.03 27.35
N GLY A 112 15.42 25.23 28.30
CA GLY A 112 14.51 25.70 29.36
C GLY A 112 13.06 25.88 28.91
N GLN A 113 12.68 25.30 27.76
CA GLN A 113 11.35 25.46 27.17
C GLN A 113 10.53 24.17 27.36
N GLY A 114 9.35 24.28 27.97
CA GLY A 114 8.47 23.16 28.29
C GLY A 114 7.34 22.94 27.27
N LEU A 115 7.55 23.28 26.00
CA LEU A 115 6.52 23.15 24.97
C LEU A 115 6.12 21.70 24.71
N PRO A 116 4.81 21.41 24.59
CA PRO A 116 4.32 20.13 24.12
C PRO A 116 4.86 19.79 22.73
N VAL A 117 5.23 18.53 22.52
CA VAL A 117 5.76 18.03 21.24
C VAL A 117 4.87 16.91 20.73
N MET A 118 4.38 17.06 19.49
CA MET A 118 3.59 16.06 18.77
C MET A 118 4.49 15.31 17.78
N ALA A 119 4.52 13.98 17.87
CA ALA A 119 5.17 13.13 16.88
C ALA A 119 4.17 12.72 15.77
N VAL A 120 4.64 12.70 14.53
CA VAL A 120 3.87 12.21 13.38
C VAL A 120 4.79 11.43 12.44
N CYS A 121 4.91 10.14 12.58
CA CYS A 121 5.85 9.37 11.76
C CYS A 121 5.41 7.90 11.65
N LYS A 122 4.54 7.59 10.70
CA LYS A 122 4.16 6.22 10.33
C LYS A 122 3.57 5.39 11.50
N PHE A 123 2.94 6.00 12.49
CA PHE A 123 2.19 5.27 13.51
C PHE A 123 0.95 4.63 12.89
N ARG A 124 0.73 3.34 13.17
CA ARG A 124 -0.34 2.52 12.58
C ARG A 124 -1.33 1.99 13.62
N SER A 125 -0.91 1.91 14.88
CA SER A 125 -1.73 1.46 16.01
C SER A 125 -1.60 2.39 17.20
N ILE A 126 -2.51 2.25 18.15
CA ILE A 126 -2.46 2.98 19.42
C ILE A 126 -1.27 2.50 20.25
N ASP A 127 -0.97 1.19 20.26
CA ASP A 127 0.18 0.65 20.99
C ASP A 127 1.49 1.31 20.54
N GLU A 128 1.69 1.47 19.22
CA GLU A 128 2.85 2.19 18.69
C GLU A 128 2.93 3.65 19.17
N ALA A 129 1.80 4.32 19.38
CA ALA A 129 1.73 5.67 19.90
C ALA A 129 2.01 5.70 21.42
N GLU A 130 1.44 4.77 22.17
CA GLU A 130 1.60 4.67 23.63
C GLU A 130 3.04 4.37 24.04
N GLU A 131 3.80 3.63 23.25
CA GLU A 131 5.21 3.40 23.52
C GLU A 131 5.99 4.70 23.74
N LEU A 132 5.76 5.74 22.91
CA LEU A 132 6.42 7.05 23.07
C LEU A 132 5.79 7.92 24.14
N LEU A 133 4.48 7.85 24.33
CA LEU A 133 3.75 8.62 25.34
C LEU A 133 4.10 8.15 26.74
N ASN A 134 4.08 6.83 26.99
CA ASN A 134 4.31 6.23 28.29
C ASN A 134 5.72 6.47 28.85
N VAL A 135 6.73 6.50 27.98
CA VAL A 135 8.10 6.87 28.39
C VAL A 135 8.32 8.39 28.45
N GLY A 136 7.27 9.17 28.20
CA GLY A 136 7.33 10.63 28.19
C GLY A 136 8.27 11.18 27.13
N ALA A 137 8.47 10.48 26.02
CA ALA A 137 9.31 10.91 24.92
C ALA A 137 8.67 12.03 24.08
N VAL A 138 7.34 12.04 24.00
CA VAL A 138 6.51 13.06 23.36
C VAL A 138 5.24 13.30 24.19
N ASP A 139 4.46 14.32 23.85
CA ASP A 139 3.23 14.66 24.56
C ASP A 139 1.97 14.28 23.77
N LEU A 140 2.09 14.23 22.44
CA LEU A 140 1.01 13.93 21.51
C LEU A 140 1.52 13.07 20.37
N VAL A 141 0.63 12.27 19.76
CA VAL A 141 0.92 11.48 18.55
C VAL A 141 -0.17 11.70 17.51
N GLY A 142 0.23 11.98 16.28
CA GLY A 142 -0.68 12.14 15.14
C GLY A 142 -0.59 10.95 14.18
N MET A 143 -1.75 10.37 13.80
CA MET A 143 -1.84 9.13 13.04
C MET A 143 -2.77 9.27 11.82
N ALA A 144 -2.40 10.04 10.78
CA ALA A 144 -3.29 10.31 9.65
C ALA A 144 -3.74 9.03 8.92
N ARG A 145 -2.79 8.20 8.45
CA ARG A 145 -3.13 7.00 7.66
C ARG A 145 -3.82 5.90 8.48
N ALA A 146 -3.57 5.81 9.79
CA ALA A 146 -4.32 4.90 10.66
C ALA A 146 -5.81 5.29 10.71
N HIS A 147 -6.14 6.57 10.83
CA HIS A 147 -7.53 7.04 10.80
C HIS A 147 -8.18 6.93 9.41
N ILE A 148 -7.41 6.99 8.32
CA ILE A 148 -7.92 6.68 6.98
C ILE A 148 -8.28 5.19 6.88
N ALA A 149 -7.44 4.31 7.43
CA ALA A 149 -7.70 2.87 7.45
C ALA A 149 -8.87 2.51 8.37
N ASP A 150 -8.92 3.10 9.56
CA ASP A 150 -10.01 2.93 10.51
C ASP A 150 -10.28 4.24 11.28
N PRO A 151 -11.35 4.97 10.98
CA PRO A 151 -11.68 6.21 11.71
C PRO A 151 -11.99 5.96 13.19
N ALA A 152 -12.39 4.75 13.56
CA ALA A 152 -12.69 4.34 14.93
C ALA A 152 -11.50 3.70 15.67
N VAL A 153 -10.27 3.78 15.15
CA VAL A 153 -9.09 3.12 15.73
C VAL A 153 -8.90 3.40 17.22
N VAL A 154 -9.06 4.66 17.64
CA VAL A 154 -8.95 5.05 19.07
C VAL A 154 -10.09 4.47 19.90
N HIS A 155 -11.33 4.59 19.40
CA HIS A 155 -12.52 4.12 20.09
C HIS A 155 -12.53 2.60 20.27
N LYS A 156 -12.25 1.84 19.20
CA LYS A 156 -12.14 0.38 19.24
C LYS A 156 -11.07 -0.09 20.22
N THR A 157 -9.89 0.55 20.20
CA THR A 157 -8.81 0.21 21.14
C THR A 157 -9.22 0.47 22.59
N TYR A 158 -9.87 1.61 22.84
CA TYR A 158 -10.34 2.00 24.18
C TYR A 158 -11.39 1.04 24.76
N GLU A 159 -12.19 0.43 23.88
CA GLU A 159 -13.19 -0.59 24.24
C GLU A 159 -12.64 -2.01 24.29
N GLY A 160 -11.34 -2.21 24.07
CA GLY A 160 -10.70 -3.54 24.05
C GLY A 160 -10.97 -4.36 22.78
N ARG A 161 -11.45 -3.72 21.69
CA ARG A 161 -11.75 -4.32 20.37
C ARG A 161 -10.63 -4.09 19.36
N THR A 162 -9.37 -4.23 19.80
CA THR A 162 -8.17 -3.98 18.97
C THR A 162 -8.08 -4.93 17.77
N ASP A 163 -8.61 -6.14 17.90
CA ASP A 163 -8.70 -7.15 16.84
C ASP A 163 -9.68 -6.78 15.71
N GLU A 164 -10.54 -5.78 15.95
CA GLU A 164 -11.46 -5.22 14.95
C GLU A 164 -10.88 -4.01 14.19
N VAL A 165 -9.73 -3.50 14.60
CA VAL A 165 -9.11 -2.34 13.97
C VAL A 165 -8.53 -2.70 12.62
N ARG A 166 -8.97 -1.99 11.57
CA ARG A 166 -8.36 -2.07 10.23
C ARG A 166 -7.03 -1.33 10.22
N THR A 167 -5.93 -2.08 10.30
CA THR A 167 -4.59 -1.50 10.38
C THR A 167 -4.11 -0.99 9.03
N CYS A 168 -3.53 0.21 9.01
CA CYS A 168 -2.90 0.75 7.80
C CYS A 168 -1.70 -0.12 7.40
N ILE A 169 -1.74 -0.69 6.19
CA ILE A 169 -0.66 -1.54 5.63
C ILE A 169 0.45 -0.74 4.93
N GLY A 170 0.45 0.58 5.01
CA GLY A 170 1.51 1.41 4.42
C GLY A 170 1.67 1.32 2.91
N CYS A 171 0.67 0.88 2.16
CA CYS A 171 0.77 0.60 0.71
C CYS A 171 0.82 1.85 -0.17
N ASN A 172 0.39 2.99 0.32
CA ASN A 172 0.29 4.28 -0.41
C ASN A 172 -0.56 4.24 -1.70
N GLN A 173 -1.35 3.19 -1.98
CA GLN A 173 -2.08 3.04 -3.24
C GLN A 173 -3.29 4.00 -3.32
N GLY A 174 -4.29 3.79 -2.47
CA GLY A 174 -5.55 4.55 -2.52
C GLY A 174 -5.47 5.95 -1.91
N CYS A 175 -4.60 6.18 -0.93
CA CYS A 175 -4.41 7.50 -0.33
C CYS A 175 -3.40 8.35 -1.12
N ALA A 176 -2.09 8.13 -0.96
CA ALA A 176 -1.05 8.94 -1.60
C ALA A 176 -1.08 8.84 -3.13
N GLY A 177 -1.33 7.64 -3.69
CA GLY A 177 -1.37 7.43 -5.13
C GLY A 177 -2.55 8.11 -5.83
N PHE A 178 -3.72 8.20 -5.17
CA PHE A 178 -4.87 8.93 -5.71
C PHE A 178 -4.69 10.43 -5.55
N LEU A 179 -4.15 10.88 -4.40
CA LEU A 179 -3.80 12.28 -4.19
C LEU A 179 -2.81 12.79 -5.25
N GLU A 180 -1.80 11.99 -5.60
CA GLU A 180 -0.83 12.31 -6.65
C GLU A 180 -1.50 12.54 -8.02
N LYS A 181 -2.58 11.83 -8.29
CA LYS A 181 -3.37 11.92 -9.53
C LYS A 181 -4.48 12.99 -9.49
N GLY A 182 -4.60 13.73 -8.37
CA GLY A 182 -5.69 14.69 -8.16
C GLY A 182 -7.07 14.04 -8.00
N LEU A 183 -7.12 12.76 -7.62
CA LEU A 183 -8.36 12.01 -7.39
C LEU A 183 -8.73 12.03 -5.90
N PRO A 184 -10.03 11.90 -5.56
CA PRO A 184 -10.46 11.65 -4.19
C PRO A 184 -9.76 10.43 -3.60
N ILE A 185 -9.26 10.54 -2.38
CA ILE A 185 -8.57 9.43 -1.72
C ILE A 185 -9.53 8.28 -1.43
N THR A 186 -8.95 7.06 -1.38
CA THR A 186 -9.59 5.84 -0.91
C THR A 186 -8.56 5.00 -0.14
N CYS A 187 -8.90 3.80 0.30
CA CYS A 187 -7.98 2.94 1.03
C CYS A 187 -8.19 1.47 0.64
N VAL A 188 -7.10 0.71 0.56
CA VAL A 188 -7.14 -0.73 0.25
C VAL A 188 -7.90 -1.50 1.34
N VAL A 189 -7.67 -1.16 2.62
CA VAL A 189 -8.29 -1.85 3.77
C VAL A 189 -9.61 -1.21 4.22
N ASN A 190 -9.97 -0.05 3.65
CA ASN A 190 -11.21 0.65 4.00
C ASN A 190 -11.89 1.24 2.74
N PRO A 191 -12.74 0.47 2.07
CA PRO A 191 -13.43 0.89 0.85
C PRO A 191 -14.41 2.05 1.03
N THR A 192 -14.78 2.40 2.28
CA THR A 192 -15.76 3.47 2.58
C THR A 192 -15.15 4.86 2.65
N VAL A 193 -13.82 4.98 2.63
CA VAL A 193 -13.11 6.27 2.67
C VAL A 193 -13.61 7.24 1.60
N GLY A 194 -14.00 8.44 2.03
CA GLY A 194 -14.56 9.48 1.18
C GLY A 194 -16.03 9.28 0.82
N LYS A 195 -16.70 8.27 1.37
CA LYS A 195 -18.11 7.93 1.14
C LYS A 195 -18.94 7.90 2.43
N GLU A 196 -18.36 8.28 3.54
CA GLU A 196 -18.92 8.18 4.89
C GLU A 196 -20.25 8.93 5.02
N ARG A 197 -20.44 10.00 4.24
CA ARG A 197 -21.70 10.73 4.18
C ARG A 197 -22.89 9.89 3.69
N PHE A 198 -22.60 8.89 2.85
CA PHE A 198 -23.64 8.11 2.16
C PHE A 198 -23.73 6.67 2.67
N ARG A 199 -22.72 6.22 3.42
CA ARG A 199 -22.60 4.84 3.86
C ARG A 199 -21.94 4.78 5.23
N PRO A 200 -22.49 4.02 6.18
CA PRO A 200 -21.79 3.76 7.44
C PRO A 200 -20.46 3.05 7.16
N THR A 201 -19.49 3.30 8.01
CA THR A 201 -18.15 2.71 7.92
C THR A 201 -18.20 1.22 8.26
N GLU A 202 -19.05 0.84 9.21
CA GLU A 202 -19.25 -0.55 9.60
C GLU A 202 -20.51 -1.11 8.93
N PRO A 203 -20.42 -2.22 8.17
CA PRO A 203 -21.56 -2.82 7.48
C PRO A 203 -22.70 -3.26 8.40
N ILE A 204 -22.42 -3.63 9.65
CA ILE A 204 -23.41 -4.01 10.65
C ILE A 204 -24.40 -2.87 10.98
N GLU A 205 -24.02 -1.63 10.74
CA GLU A 205 -24.89 -0.46 10.94
C GLU A 205 -25.92 -0.27 9.81
N ASP A 206 -25.83 -1.09 8.75
CA ASP A 206 -26.73 -1.08 7.60
C ASP A 206 -27.23 -2.53 7.31
N PRO A 207 -28.05 -3.11 8.21
CA PRO A 207 -28.48 -4.50 8.09
C PRO A 207 -29.37 -4.71 6.88
N ALA A 208 -29.28 -5.90 6.29
CA ALA A 208 -30.12 -6.29 5.16
C ALA A 208 -31.60 -6.35 5.57
N LYS A 209 -32.48 -5.79 4.75
CA LYS A 209 -33.95 -5.84 4.99
C LYS A 209 -34.48 -7.27 4.94
N THR A 210 -33.88 -8.10 4.10
CA THR A 210 -34.26 -9.52 3.93
C THR A 210 -32.96 -10.33 3.90
N PRO A 211 -32.66 -11.09 4.96
CA PRO A 211 -31.52 -12.01 4.96
C PRO A 211 -31.62 -13.02 3.81
N LYS A 212 -30.50 -13.34 3.19
CA LYS A 212 -30.38 -14.29 2.08
C LYS A 212 -29.33 -15.35 2.39
N ARG A 213 -29.43 -16.49 1.75
CA ARG A 213 -28.33 -17.46 1.67
C ARG A 213 -27.42 -17.06 0.51
N VAL A 214 -26.15 -16.82 0.84
CA VAL A 214 -25.15 -16.33 -0.10
C VAL A 214 -24.00 -17.32 -0.16
N VAL A 215 -23.59 -17.66 -1.36
CA VAL A 215 -22.37 -18.42 -1.60
C VAL A 215 -21.32 -17.50 -2.20
N VAL A 216 -20.11 -17.54 -1.67
CA VAL A 216 -18.94 -16.85 -2.21
C VAL A 216 -17.95 -17.89 -2.71
N VAL A 217 -17.52 -17.78 -3.96
CA VAL A 217 -16.60 -18.72 -4.62
C VAL A 217 -15.24 -18.07 -4.84
N GLY A 218 -14.27 -18.48 -4.04
CA GLY A 218 -12.90 -17.95 -4.01
C GLY A 218 -12.61 -17.15 -2.75
N GLY A 219 -11.58 -17.57 -2.00
CA GLY A 219 -11.14 -17.01 -0.72
C GLY A 219 -10.01 -15.99 -0.84
N GLY A 220 -9.90 -15.30 -1.99
CA GLY A 220 -9.01 -14.15 -2.16
C GLY A 220 -9.57 -12.88 -1.51
N PRO A 221 -8.85 -11.73 -1.59
CA PRO A 221 -9.28 -10.48 -0.94
C PRO A 221 -10.69 -10.03 -1.31
N ALA A 222 -11.08 -10.16 -2.58
CA ALA A 222 -12.42 -9.78 -3.05
C ALA A 222 -13.52 -10.67 -2.45
N GLY A 223 -13.29 -11.98 -2.42
CA GLY A 223 -14.26 -12.94 -1.89
C GLY A 223 -14.41 -12.84 -0.38
N MET A 224 -13.32 -12.76 0.36
CA MET A 224 -13.36 -12.56 1.81
C MET A 224 -14.06 -11.26 2.17
N GLU A 225 -13.78 -10.16 1.46
CA GLU A 225 -14.45 -8.88 1.69
C GLU A 225 -15.95 -8.98 1.43
N ALA A 226 -16.37 -9.60 0.33
CA ALA A 226 -17.78 -9.81 0.03
C ALA A 226 -18.47 -10.67 1.10
N ALA A 227 -17.78 -11.72 1.55
CA ALA A 227 -18.33 -12.67 2.52
C ALA A 227 -18.58 -12.02 3.90
N TRP A 228 -17.56 -11.37 4.48
CA TRP A 228 -17.73 -10.78 5.81
C TRP A 228 -18.70 -9.59 5.79
N VAL A 229 -18.68 -8.77 4.73
CA VAL A 229 -19.60 -7.62 4.59
C VAL A 229 -21.05 -8.11 4.49
N ALA A 230 -21.33 -9.14 3.69
CA ALA A 230 -22.66 -9.73 3.61
C ALA A 230 -23.10 -10.34 4.95
N ALA A 231 -22.21 -11.09 5.61
CA ALA A 231 -22.52 -11.72 6.90
C ALA A 231 -22.74 -10.67 8.00
N ALA A 232 -21.96 -9.59 8.06
CA ALA A 232 -22.15 -8.48 8.99
C ALA A 232 -23.50 -7.78 8.81
N ARG A 233 -24.07 -7.81 7.60
CA ARG A 233 -25.42 -7.29 7.30
C ARG A 233 -26.55 -8.29 7.60
N GLY A 234 -26.21 -9.49 8.06
CA GLY A 234 -27.20 -10.51 8.50
C GLY A 234 -27.53 -11.56 7.47
N HIS A 235 -26.79 -11.68 6.36
CA HIS A 235 -26.92 -12.78 5.43
C HIS A 235 -26.28 -14.06 5.98
N ASP A 236 -26.80 -15.24 5.58
CA ASP A 236 -26.18 -16.54 5.83
C ASP A 236 -25.17 -16.82 4.70
N VAL A 237 -23.87 -16.82 5.03
CA VAL A 237 -22.79 -16.81 4.04
C VAL A 237 -21.89 -18.03 4.16
N GLU A 238 -21.70 -18.71 3.03
CA GLU A 238 -20.77 -19.81 2.87
C GLU A 238 -19.70 -19.46 1.82
N LEU A 239 -18.41 -19.55 2.20
CA LEU A 239 -17.26 -19.25 1.36
C LEU A 239 -16.50 -20.52 1.00
N PHE A 240 -16.32 -20.77 -0.30
CA PHE A 240 -15.57 -21.91 -0.84
C PHE A 240 -14.20 -21.47 -1.37
N GLU A 241 -13.16 -22.19 -0.97
CA GLU A 241 -11.80 -22.01 -1.45
C GLU A 241 -11.17 -23.36 -1.80
N THR A 242 -10.55 -23.46 -2.98
CA THR A 242 -9.89 -24.69 -3.47
C THR A 242 -8.58 -24.96 -2.76
N GLU A 243 -7.88 -23.92 -2.37
CA GLU A 243 -6.61 -24.03 -1.66
C GLU A 243 -6.82 -24.29 -0.16
N PRO A 244 -5.84 -24.88 0.54
CA PRO A 244 -5.94 -25.12 1.97
C PRO A 244 -5.92 -23.84 2.81
N GLN A 245 -5.51 -22.70 2.24
CA GLN A 245 -5.41 -21.41 2.92
C GLN A 245 -6.13 -20.32 2.13
N LEU A 246 -6.75 -19.40 2.87
CA LEU A 246 -7.31 -18.17 2.31
C LEU A 246 -6.21 -17.17 1.93
N GLY A 247 -6.55 -16.19 1.10
CA GLY A 247 -5.69 -15.10 0.67
C GLY A 247 -5.42 -15.08 -0.85
N GLY A 248 -5.68 -16.16 -1.56
CA GLY A 248 -5.48 -16.26 -3.01
C GLY A 248 -4.05 -15.88 -3.40
N GLN A 249 -3.88 -15.12 -4.48
CA GLN A 249 -2.56 -14.68 -4.97
C GLN A 249 -1.77 -13.84 -3.95
N MET A 250 -2.43 -13.19 -2.99
CA MET A 250 -1.74 -12.43 -1.94
C MET A 250 -0.91 -13.33 -1.01
N GLY A 251 -1.17 -14.63 -0.98
CA GLY A 251 -0.35 -15.61 -0.26
C GLY A 251 1.13 -15.62 -0.70
N TRP A 252 1.42 -15.27 -1.96
CA TRP A 252 2.80 -15.18 -2.46
C TRP A 252 3.65 -14.13 -1.74
N LEU A 253 3.03 -13.10 -1.17
CA LEU A 253 3.71 -12.02 -0.46
C LEU A 253 4.45 -12.50 0.81
N ARG A 254 4.16 -13.72 1.30
CA ARG A 254 4.91 -14.35 2.42
C ARG A 254 6.40 -14.52 2.10
N HIS A 255 6.72 -14.64 0.82
CA HIS A 255 8.08 -14.83 0.32
C HIS A 255 8.71 -13.55 -0.23
N MET A 256 7.94 -12.44 -0.29
CA MET A 256 8.39 -11.19 -0.88
C MET A 256 9.02 -10.27 0.17
N PRO A 257 10.21 -9.72 -0.08
CA PRO A 257 10.83 -8.79 0.86
C PRO A 257 9.96 -7.54 1.04
N LYS A 258 9.83 -7.09 2.29
CA LYS A 258 9.19 -5.83 2.66
C LYS A 258 7.72 -5.70 2.21
N ARG A 259 6.97 -6.83 2.15
CA ARG A 259 5.56 -6.88 1.76
C ARG A 259 4.66 -7.51 2.83
N ASN A 260 5.20 -7.83 4.00
CA ASN A 260 4.47 -8.53 5.06
C ASN A 260 3.24 -7.77 5.56
N ASP A 261 3.22 -6.44 5.47
CA ASP A 261 2.06 -5.64 5.89
C ASP A 261 0.79 -5.96 5.09
N PHE A 262 0.90 -6.48 3.86
CA PHE A 262 -0.26 -6.99 3.13
C PHE A 262 -0.87 -8.24 3.74
N LEU A 263 -0.08 -9.06 4.39
CA LEU A 263 -0.58 -10.26 5.09
C LEU A 263 -1.48 -9.88 6.26
N THR A 264 -1.17 -8.75 6.94
CA THR A 264 -2.04 -8.20 7.99
C THR A 264 -3.47 -7.94 7.45
N MET A 265 -3.60 -7.44 6.21
CA MET A 265 -4.92 -7.27 5.60
C MET A 265 -5.64 -8.60 5.42
N ILE A 266 -4.95 -9.64 4.96
CA ILE A 266 -5.52 -10.98 4.79
C ILE A 266 -5.96 -11.56 6.14
N ASP A 267 -5.11 -11.49 7.15
CA ASP A 267 -5.42 -11.98 8.50
C ASP A 267 -6.64 -11.25 9.09
N GLN A 268 -6.75 -9.94 8.88
CA GLN A 268 -7.90 -9.14 9.31
C GLN A 268 -9.19 -9.52 8.56
N GLN A 269 -9.13 -9.80 7.26
CA GLN A 269 -10.29 -10.27 6.51
C GLN A 269 -10.74 -11.67 6.96
N ILE A 270 -9.80 -12.57 7.25
CA ILE A 270 -10.10 -13.89 7.83
C ILE A 270 -10.80 -13.72 9.17
N ALA A 271 -10.22 -12.94 10.08
CA ALA A 271 -10.81 -12.66 11.40
C ALA A 271 -12.19 -12.01 11.29
N ALA A 272 -12.43 -11.13 10.31
CA ALA A 272 -13.73 -10.55 10.05
C ALA A 272 -14.75 -11.60 9.56
N CYS A 273 -14.36 -12.50 8.67
CA CYS A 273 -15.21 -13.62 8.24
C CYS A 273 -15.62 -14.51 9.44
N GLU A 274 -14.67 -14.87 10.28
CA GLU A 274 -14.90 -15.68 11.49
C GLU A 274 -15.81 -14.95 12.49
N ARG A 275 -15.55 -13.70 12.78
CA ARG A 275 -16.31 -12.85 13.72
C ARG A 275 -17.78 -12.72 13.31
N HIS A 276 -18.05 -12.60 12.02
CA HIS A 276 -19.39 -12.46 11.50
C HIS A 276 -20.08 -13.79 11.12
N GLY A 277 -19.45 -14.93 11.43
CA GLY A 277 -20.05 -16.24 11.30
C GLY A 277 -20.09 -16.77 9.86
N VAL A 278 -19.18 -16.36 8.99
CA VAL A 278 -19.04 -16.94 7.65
C VAL A 278 -18.62 -18.41 7.77
N THR A 279 -19.35 -19.31 7.12
CA THR A 279 -18.95 -20.72 7.01
C THR A 279 -17.86 -20.87 5.96
N ILE A 280 -16.60 -21.09 6.39
CA ILE A 280 -15.45 -21.20 5.50
C ILE A 280 -15.17 -22.68 5.16
N ARG A 281 -15.06 -22.99 3.86
CA ARG A 281 -14.71 -24.32 3.32
C ARG A 281 -13.45 -24.24 2.46
N THR A 282 -12.31 -24.43 3.08
CA THR A 282 -11.02 -24.56 2.37
C THR A 282 -10.86 -25.97 1.78
N SER A 283 -9.89 -26.16 0.88
CA SER A 283 -9.64 -27.40 0.15
C SER A 283 -10.92 -27.97 -0.51
N THR A 284 -11.86 -27.09 -0.87
CA THR A 284 -13.18 -27.47 -1.38
C THR A 284 -13.49 -26.71 -2.65
N LYS A 285 -13.57 -27.46 -3.76
CA LYS A 285 -13.98 -26.88 -5.04
C LYS A 285 -15.50 -26.70 -5.06
N PHE A 286 -15.95 -25.49 -5.35
CA PHE A 286 -17.37 -25.23 -5.56
C PHE A 286 -17.86 -25.92 -6.84
N ASP A 287 -18.97 -26.66 -6.75
CA ASP A 287 -19.63 -27.28 -7.89
C ASP A 287 -20.90 -26.49 -8.29
N ALA A 288 -20.81 -25.82 -9.43
CA ALA A 288 -21.91 -25.03 -9.98
C ALA A 288 -23.18 -25.91 -10.26
N ASN A 289 -23.02 -27.20 -10.59
CA ASN A 289 -24.13 -28.08 -10.85
C ASN A 289 -24.94 -28.36 -9.57
N LEU A 290 -24.25 -28.57 -8.45
CA LEU A 290 -24.94 -28.75 -7.15
C LEU A 290 -25.73 -27.50 -6.76
N ALA A 291 -25.24 -26.31 -7.08
CA ALA A 291 -25.94 -25.05 -6.82
C ALA A 291 -27.18 -24.86 -7.69
N ILE A 292 -27.25 -25.52 -8.84
CA ILE A 292 -28.39 -25.46 -9.76
C ILE A 292 -29.46 -26.51 -9.37
N GLU A 293 -29.06 -27.69 -8.88
CA GLU A 293 -29.91 -28.85 -8.67
C GLU A 293 -30.44 -29.01 -7.23
N HIS A 294 -29.87 -28.32 -6.23
CA HIS A 294 -30.20 -28.54 -4.82
C HIS A 294 -31.52 -27.85 -4.40
N GLU A 295 -32.36 -28.51 -3.59
CA GLU A 295 -33.61 -27.95 -3.05
C GLU A 295 -33.36 -26.67 -2.18
N GLN A 296 -32.18 -26.52 -1.61
CA GLN A 296 -31.76 -25.36 -0.82
C GLN A 296 -30.76 -24.51 -1.58
N GLN A 297 -31.11 -24.05 -2.77
CA GLN A 297 -30.24 -23.21 -3.59
C GLN A 297 -29.86 -21.88 -2.89
N PRO A 298 -28.61 -21.39 -3.02
CA PRO A 298 -28.27 -20.04 -2.58
C PRO A 298 -29.09 -19.02 -3.38
N GLU A 299 -29.54 -17.96 -2.72
CA GLU A 299 -30.30 -16.89 -3.38
C GLU A 299 -29.38 -15.97 -4.17
N HIS A 300 -28.12 -15.91 -3.77
CA HIS A 300 -27.09 -15.15 -4.49
C HIS A 300 -25.73 -15.87 -4.46
N ILE A 301 -24.99 -15.75 -5.56
CA ILE A 301 -23.62 -16.27 -5.67
C ILE A 301 -22.67 -15.14 -6.05
N VAL A 302 -21.60 -14.95 -5.28
CA VAL A 302 -20.52 -14.04 -5.60
C VAL A 302 -19.34 -14.85 -6.12
N ILE A 303 -18.94 -14.61 -7.36
CA ILE A 303 -17.80 -15.26 -8.02
C ILE A 303 -16.57 -14.37 -7.84
N ALA A 304 -15.58 -14.86 -7.10
CA ALA A 304 -14.31 -14.21 -6.78
C ALA A 304 -13.11 -15.11 -7.10
N THR A 305 -13.22 -15.87 -8.19
CA THR A 305 -12.25 -16.91 -8.61
C THR A 305 -10.91 -16.38 -9.09
N GLY A 306 -10.75 -15.05 -9.15
CA GLY A 306 -9.50 -14.40 -9.46
C GLY A 306 -9.08 -14.51 -10.94
N SER A 307 -7.78 -14.47 -11.18
CA SER A 307 -7.19 -14.50 -12.52
C SER A 307 -6.15 -15.60 -12.65
N GLU A 308 -5.79 -15.90 -13.88
CA GLU A 308 -4.75 -16.83 -14.26
C GLU A 308 -3.56 -16.07 -14.88
N LEU A 309 -2.36 -16.34 -14.39
CA LEU A 309 -1.15 -15.84 -15.03
C LEU A 309 -0.90 -16.63 -16.31
N ARG A 310 -0.78 -15.93 -17.43
CA ARG A 310 -0.46 -16.55 -18.71
C ARG A 310 0.98 -16.25 -19.10
N PRO A 311 1.72 -17.25 -19.62
CA PRO A 311 3.03 -17.02 -20.17
C PRO A 311 2.98 -15.99 -21.29
N VAL A 312 4.02 -15.17 -21.39
CA VAL A 312 4.21 -14.23 -22.49
C VAL A 312 4.99 -14.92 -23.61
N GLU A 313 4.35 -15.10 -24.75
CA GLU A 313 4.98 -15.59 -25.97
C GLU A 313 5.62 -14.41 -26.71
N PHE A 314 6.88 -14.56 -27.13
CA PHE A 314 7.57 -13.54 -27.90
C PHE A 314 7.30 -13.70 -29.41
N PRO A 315 7.15 -12.58 -30.16
CA PRO A 315 6.69 -12.63 -31.57
C PRO A 315 7.57 -13.47 -32.52
N GLN A 316 8.86 -13.60 -32.22
CA GLN A 316 9.82 -14.34 -33.02
C GLN A 316 10.23 -15.66 -32.37
N GLY A 317 9.53 -16.11 -31.32
CA GLY A 317 9.68 -17.39 -30.65
C GLY A 317 10.21 -17.30 -29.22
N GLY A 318 9.91 -18.35 -28.47
CA GLY A 318 10.23 -18.45 -27.05
C GLY A 318 9.13 -17.91 -26.13
N VAL A 319 9.24 -18.28 -24.86
CA VAL A 319 8.23 -17.98 -23.82
C VAL A 319 8.96 -17.54 -22.54
N GLY A 320 8.44 -16.51 -21.88
CA GLY A 320 8.91 -16.08 -20.56
C GLY A 320 8.19 -16.83 -19.43
N LEU A 321 8.91 -17.09 -18.34
CA LEU A 321 8.31 -17.59 -17.10
C LEU A 321 7.29 -16.58 -16.56
N THR A 322 6.16 -17.04 -16.09
CA THR A 322 5.20 -16.21 -15.34
C THR A 322 5.77 -15.81 -13.98
N LEU A 323 5.16 -14.81 -13.32
CA LEU A 323 5.53 -14.43 -11.94
C LEU A 323 5.41 -15.61 -10.96
N GLY A 324 4.36 -16.44 -11.10
CA GLY A 324 4.15 -17.62 -10.25
C GLY A 324 5.22 -18.71 -10.45
N GLU A 325 5.59 -18.98 -11.69
CA GLU A 325 6.67 -19.92 -12.01
C GLU A 325 8.02 -19.40 -11.51
N ALA A 326 8.28 -18.10 -11.65
CA ALA A 326 9.50 -17.46 -11.12
C ALA A 326 9.65 -17.63 -9.61
N LEU A 327 8.55 -17.52 -8.85
CA LEU A 327 8.56 -17.73 -7.39
C LEU A 327 8.74 -19.18 -6.96
N SER A 328 8.42 -20.13 -7.85
CA SER A 328 8.57 -21.57 -7.60
C SER A 328 9.87 -22.15 -8.17
N THR A 329 10.65 -21.33 -8.87
CA THR A 329 11.91 -21.76 -9.51
C THR A 329 13.04 -21.77 -8.49
N ASP A 330 13.85 -22.81 -8.53
CA ASP A 330 15.16 -22.82 -7.85
C ASP A 330 16.17 -21.99 -8.66
N TRP A 331 16.69 -20.92 -8.05
CA TRP A 331 17.61 -19.98 -8.68
C TRP A 331 19.08 -20.28 -8.41
N THR A 332 19.43 -21.36 -7.70
CA THR A 332 20.80 -21.69 -7.26
C THR A 332 21.80 -21.78 -8.42
N ASP A 333 21.36 -22.34 -9.55
CA ASP A 333 22.19 -22.54 -10.74
C ASP A 333 21.97 -21.47 -11.82
N ARG A 334 21.17 -20.44 -11.55
CA ARG A 334 20.85 -19.35 -12.48
C ARG A 334 21.37 -18.03 -11.96
N THR A 335 22.32 -17.47 -12.67
CA THR A 335 23.04 -16.29 -12.23
C THR A 335 22.57 -15.00 -12.90
N LYS A 336 21.90 -15.11 -14.08
CA LYS A 336 21.52 -13.95 -14.88
C LYS A 336 20.12 -14.10 -15.47
N VAL A 337 19.27 -13.12 -15.20
CA VAL A 337 17.85 -13.14 -15.59
C VAL A 337 17.43 -11.81 -16.26
N ALA A 338 16.68 -11.90 -17.34
CA ALA A 338 15.93 -10.77 -17.87
C ALA A 338 14.52 -10.76 -17.26
N PHE A 339 14.12 -9.64 -16.65
CA PHE A 339 12.78 -9.42 -16.17
C PHE A 339 12.03 -8.48 -17.14
N TYR A 340 11.10 -9.02 -17.90
CA TYR A 340 10.32 -8.27 -18.90
C TYR A 340 8.97 -7.86 -18.33
N ASP A 341 8.78 -6.57 -18.04
CA ASP A 341 7.62 -6.03 -17.34
C ASP A 341 6.61 -5.35 -18.25
N LEU A 342 5.40 -5.91 -18.33
CA LEU A 342 4.23 -5.35 -19.00
C LEU A 342 3.18 -4.82 -18.00
N LEU A 343 3.37 -4.97 -16.68
CA LEU A 343 2.42 -4.60 -15.64
C LEU A 343 2.75 -3.26 -14.98
N GLY A 344 4.02 -3.02 -14.63
CA GLY A 344 4.50 -1.80 -14.00
C GLY A 344 3.94 -1.54 -12.60
N ASP A 345 3.57 -2.59 -11.89
CA ASP A 345 2.91 -2.52 -10.59
C ASP A 345 3.71 -3.21 -9.47
N TRP A 346 3.10 -3.31 -8.30
CA TRP A 346 3.71 -3.93 -7.14
C TRP A 346 4.04 -5.40 -7.32
N SER A 347 3.27 -6.15 -8.13
CA SER A 347 3.53 -7.58 -8.38
C SER A 347 4.87 -7.77 -9.08
N SER A 348 5.09 -7.01 -10.17
CA SER A 348 6.36 -7.03 -10.91
C SER A 348 7.55 -6.65 -10.03
N ILE A 349 7.45 -5.49 -9.36
CA ILE A 349 8.57 -4.99 -8.56
C ILE A 349 8.89 -5.89 -7.37
N SER A 350 7.88 -6.51 -6.75
CA SER A 350 8.10 -7.42 -5.64
C SER A 350 8.87 -8.68 -6.07
N VAL A 351 8.57 -9.23 -7.24
CA VAL A 351 9.32 -10.37 -7.79
C VAL A 351 10.74 -9.97 -8.17
N VAL A 352 10.94 -8.79 -8.79
CA VAL A 352 12.29 -8.27 -9.10
C VAL A 352 13.14 -8.15 -7.83
N GLU A 353 12.60 -7.50 -6.77
CA GLU A 353 13.31 -7.37 -5.49
C GLU A 353 13.61 -8.76 -4.88
N HIS A 354 12.66 -9.70 -4.94
CA HIS A 354 12.86 -11.07 -4.43
C HIS A 354 13.99 -11.79 -5.15
N ILE A 355 13.98 -11.80 -6.49
CA ILE A 355 15.01 -12.49 -7.31
C ILE A 355 16.39 -11.86 -7.09
N ALA A 356 16.46 -10.52 -7.02
CA ALA A 356 17.72 -9.83 -6.75
C ALA A 356 18.26 -10.11 -5.33
N ASP A 357 17.39 -10.22 -4.32
CA ASP A 357 17.78 -10.58 -2.94
C ASP A 357 18.33 -12.02 -2.85
N LEU A 358 17.99 -12.91 -3.80
CA LEU A 358 18.60 -14.24 -3.93
C LEU A 358 20.01 -14.21 -4.56
N GLY A 359 20.50 -13.03 -4.94
CA GLY A 359 21.85 -12.87 -5.52
C GLY A 359 21.91 -13.09 -7.04
N VAL A 360 20.77 -13.14 -7.71
CA VAL A 360 20.65 -13.26 -9.17
C VAL A 360 20.87 -11.88 -9.82
N ASP A 361 21.69 -11.83 -10.87
CA ASP A 361 21.89 -10.62 -11.70
C ASP A 361 20.64 -10.37 -12.56
N VAL A 362 19.91 -9.28 -12.29
CA VAL A 362 18.64 -8.97 -12.93
C VAL A 362 18.77 -7.78 -13.87
N THR A 363 18.48 -7.99 -15.16
CA THR A 363 18.22 -6.91 -16.11
C THR A 363 16.71 -6.70 -16.24
N TYR A 364 16.18 -5.61 -15.72
CA TYR A 364 14.77 -5.24 -15.84
C TYR A 364 14.53 -4.49 -17.15
N LEU A 365 13.56 -4.95 -17.94
CA LEU A 365 13.19 -4.36 -19.23
C LEU A 365 11.68 -4.07 -19.27
N THR A 366 11.31 -2.98 -19.95
CA THR A 366 9.89 -2.66 -20.19
C THR A 366 9.74 -1.88 -21.50
N PRO A 367 8.65 -2.11 -22.28
CA PRO A 367 8.40 -1.38 -23.51
C PRO A 367 7.95 0.06 -23.32
N VAL A 368 7.57 0.46 -22.09
CA VAL A 368 7.14 1.83 -21.80
C VAL A 368 8.30 2.74 -21.39
N ALA A 369 8.09 4.05 -21.40
CA ALA A 369 9.11 5.05 -21.12
C ALA A 369 9.54 5.17 -19.65
N GLY A 370 8.88 4.45 -18.74
CA GLY A 370 9.21 4.46 -17.33
C GLY A 370 8.89 3.14 -16.66
N TYR A 371 9.77 2.64 -15.80
CA TYR A 371 9.50 1.44 -14.98
C TYR A 371 8.55 1.77 -13.82
N ALA A 372 7.89 0.76 -13.25
CA ALA A 372 6.99 0.88 -12.09
C ALA A 372 5.98 2.04 -12.25
N TRP A 373 5.34 2.15 -13.42
CA TRP A 373 4.52 3.33 -13.78
C TRP A 373 3.16 3.39 -13.06
N LYS A 374 2.70 2.30 -12.48
CA LYS A 374 1.50 2.27 -11.64
C LYS A 374 1.79 2.54 -10.16
N ILE A 375 3.06 2.59 -9.77
CA ILE A 375 3.47 2.84 -8.38
C ILE A 375 3.65 4.34 -8.17
N THR A 376 3.09 4.87 -7.08
CA THR A 376 3.23 6.28 -6.70
C THR A 376 4.70 6.67 -6.54
N ARG A 377 5.04 7.90 -6.93
CA ARG A 377 6.42 8.43 -6.79
C ARG A 377 6.91 8.44 -5.34
N TYR A 378 6.02 8.50 -4.36
CA TYR A 378 6.37 8.39 -2.94
C TYR A 378 7.04 7.05 -2.60
N SER A 379 6.65 5.96 -3.23
CA SER A 379 7.29 4.65 -3.08
C SER A 379 8.40 4.40 -4.10
N LYS A 380 8.24 4.91 -5.33
CA LYS A 380 9.12 4.62 -6.46
C LYS A 380 10.57 5.04 -6.23
N THR A 381 10.82 6.17 -5.56
CA THR A 381 12.19 6.64 -5.32
C THR A 381 12.95 5.70 -4.36
N ALA A 382 12.29 5.21 -3.30
CA ALA A 382 12.88 4.22 -2.40
C ALA A 382 13.10 2.86 -3.08
N ILE A 383 12.15 2.42 -3.92
CA ILE A 383 12.32 1.23 -4.77
C ILE A 383 13.53 1.39 -5.68
N THR A 384 13.69 2.56 -6.33
CA THR A 384 14.84 2.84 -7.19
C THR A 384 16.17 2.67 -6.46
N SER A 385 16.26 3.18 -5.22
CA SER A 385 17.46 3.04 -4.38
C SER A 385 17.78 1.58 -4.16
N ARG A 386 16.80 0.79 -3.69
CA ARG A 386 16.98 -0.63 -3.39
C ARG A 386 17.35 -1.46 -4.61
N LEU A 387 16.68 -1.24 -5.75
CA LEU A 387 17.02 -1.96 -6.99
C LEU A 387 18.44 -1.65 -7.46
N ARG A 388 18.89 -0.39 -7.34
CA ARG A 388 20.27 -0.01 -7.67
C ARG A 388 21.29 -0.60 -6.70
N GLU A 389 21.00 -0.60 -5.41
CA GLU A 389 21.83 -1.22 -4.37
C GLU A 389 21.97 -2.74 -4.60
N ALA A 390 20.90 -3.38 -5.08
CA ALA A 390 20.90 -4.79 -5.47
C ALA A 390 21.52 -5.05 -6.86
N GLY A 391 22.03 -4.03 -7.55
CA GLY A 391 22.67 -4.17 -8.87
C GLY A 391 21.71 -4.36 -10.04
N VAL A 392 20.40 -4.16 -9.87
CA VAL A 392 19.42 -4.32 -10.95
C VAL A 392 19.62 -3.25 -12.02
N GLU A 393 19.90 -3.69 -13.23
CA GLU A 393 19.96 -2.81 -14.40
C GLU A 393 18.55 -2.54 -14.94
N ILE A 394 18.16 -1.27 -15.09
CA ILE A 394 16.84 -0.87 -15.59
C ILE A 394 16.94 -0.31 -17.00
N ARG A 395 16.30 -0.94 -17.98
CA ARG A 395 16.22 -0.56 -19.39
C ARG A 395 14.77 -0.33 -19.80
N VAL A 396 14.40 0.90 -20.06
CA VAL A 396 13.06 1.29 -20.55
C VAL A 396 13.04 1.33 -22.09
N LEU A 397 11.85 1.39 -22.68
CA LEU A 397 11.63 1.37 -24.13
C LEU A 397 12.29 0.15 -24.80
N ARG A 398 12.21 -1.01 -24.16
CA ARG A 398 12.72 -2.28 -24.68
C ARG A 398 11.58 -3.28 -24.85
N THR A 399 11.31 -3.70 -26.09
CA THR A 399 10.33 -4.76 -26.37
C THR A 399 11.01 -6.08 -26.67
N GLY A 400 10.51 -7.17 -26.07
CA GLY A 400 11.01 -8.52 -26.27
C GLY A 400 10.57 -9.05 -27.64
N LEU A 401 11.50 -9.57 -28.44
CA LEU A 401 11.25 -10.16 -29.73
C LEU A 401 11.32 -11.70 -29.72
N SER A 402 12.34 -12.28 -29.09
CA SER A 402 12.51 -13.74 -28.99
C SER A 402 13.35 -14.12 -27.78
N PHE A 403 13.09 -15.31 -27.22
CA PHE A 403 13.97 -15.96 -26.26
C PHE A 403 14.26 -17.39 -26.75
N ILE A 404 15.46 -17.62 -27.31
CA ILE A 404 15.86 -18.88 -27.91
C ILE A 404 17.20 -19.34 -27.30
N GLY A 405 17.20 -20.53 -26.70
CA GLY A 405 18.33 -21.00 -25.92
C GLY A 405 18.57 -20.13 -24.70
N ASN A 406 19.66 -19.38 -24.68
CA ASN A 406 20.00 -18.40 -23.65
C ASN A 406 20.10 -16.96 -24.18
N GLU A 407 19.59 -16.73 -25.37
CA GLU A 407 19.62 -15.41 -26.05
C GLU A 407 18.24 -14.77 -26.03
N PHE A 408 18.12 -13.64 -25.32
CA PHE A 408 16.94 -12.79 -25.33
C PHE A 408 17.16 -11.61 -26.25
N THR A 409 16.49 -11.63 -27.40
CA THR A 409 16.53 -10.53 -28.38
C THR A 409 15.47 -9.49 -28.05
N VAL A 410 15.89 -8.25 -27.94
CA VAL A 410 15.03 -7.11 -27.66
C VAL A 410 15.25 -5.99 -28.69
N GLU A 411 14.23 -5.17 -28.89
CA GLU A 411 14.28 -3.96 -29.72
C GLU A 411 14.22 -2.71 -28.85
N ASP A 412 15.10 -1.78 -29.11
CA ASP A 412 15.03 -0.41 -28.58
C ASP A 412 13.99 0.39 -29.38
N LEU A 413 12.83 0.64 -28.78
CA LEU A 413 11.72 1.36 -29.41
C LEU A 413 12.03 2.82 -29.75
N SER A 414 13.08 3.41 -29.17
CA SER A 414 13.51 4.77 -29.48
C SER A 414 14.37 4.87 -30.74
N THR A 415 15.04 3.76 -31.11
CA THR A 415 16.00 3.73 -32.22
C THR A 415 15.67 2.71 -33.32
N GLY A 416 14.80 1.73 -33.01
CA GLY A 416 14.51 0.57 -33.87
C GLY A 416 15.67 -0.44 -33.96
N LYS A 417 16.70 -0.30 -33.11
CA LYS A 417 17.83 -1.23 -33.13
C LYS A 417 17.55 -2.44 -32.23
N THR A 418 17.96 -3.61 -32.71
CA THR A 418 17.90 -4.84 -31.93
C THR A 418 19.21 -5.08 -31.21
N GLU A 419 19.12 -5.65 -30.01
CA GLU A 419 20.24 -6.15 -29.21
C GLU A 419 19.91 -7.55 -28.69
N CYS A 420 20.96 -8.33 -28.41
CA CYS A 420 20.83 -9.64 -27.81
C CYS A 420 21.43 -9.62 -26.40
N ILE A 421 20.69 -10.14 -25.43
CA ILE A 421 21.09 -10.23 -24.02
C ILE A 421 21.21 -11.69 -23.67
N THR A 422 22.37 -12.13 -23.25
CA THR A 422 22.58 -13.52 -22.78
C THR A 422 22.08 -13.66 -21.35
N VAL A 423 21.09 -14.54 -21.13
CA VAL A 423 20.45 -14.78 -19.82
C VAL A 423 20.09 -16.26 -19.66
N ASP A 424 20.04 -16.73 -18.41
CA ASP A 424 19.66 -18.11 -18.08
C ASP A 424 18.13 -18.31 -18.15
N ALA A 425 17.37 -17.23 -17.93
CA ALA A 425 15.91 -17.24 -18.02
C ALA A 425 15.35 -15.83 -18.32
N VAL A 426 14.15 -15.80 -18.88
CA VAL A 426 13.32 -14.60 -18.99
C VAL A 426 12.09 -14.78 -18.11
N ILE A 427 11.89 -13.88 -17.15
CA ILE A 427 10.64 -13.75 -16.40
C ILE A 427 9.80 -12.67 -17.11
N ALA A 428 8.57 -13.00 -17.47
CA ALA A 428 7.71 -12.05 -18.17
C ALA A 428 6.42 -11.78 -17.37
N ALA A 429 6.32 -10.56 -16.85
CA ALA A 429 5.14 -10.08 -16.13
C ALA A 429 4.06 -9.65 -17.13
N GLY A 430 3.31 -10.62 -17.65
CA GLY A 430 2.22 -10.41 -18.61
C GLY A 430 0.87 -10.13 -17.94
N ASN A 431 -0.08 -9.60 -18.71
CA ASN A 431 -1.44 -9.35 -18.21
C ASN A 431 -2.14 -10.68 -17.87
N PRO A 432 -2.64 -10.84 -16.64
CA PRO A 432 -3.40 -12.02 -16.28
C PRO A 432 -4.76 -12.07 -16.98
N ALA A 433 -5.32 -13.28 -17.11
CA ALA A 433 -6.65 -13.50 -17.67
C ALA A 433 -7.67 -13.79 -16.57
N ALA A 434 -8.83 -13.16 -16.64
CA ALA A 434 -9.93 -13.40 -15.71
C ALA A 434 -10.42 -14.85 -15.79
N ARG A 435 -10.73 -15.48 -14.64
CA ARG A 435 -11.34 -16.81 -14.55
C ARG A 435 -12.85 -16.68 -14.51
N THR A 436 -13.52 -16.70 -15.67
CA THR A 436 -14.96 -16.49 -15.82
C THR A 436 -15.80 -17.76 -15.93
N ASP A 437 -15.19 -18.94 -16.03
CA ASP A 437 -15.86 -20.22 -16.32
C ASP A 437 -17.06 -20.52 -15.41
N GLN A 438 -16.93 -20.28 -14.11
CA GLN A 438 -18.00 -20.52 -13.14
C GLN A 438 -19.17 -19.56 -13.36
N TYR A 439 -18.86 -18.29 -13.61
CA TYR A 439 -19.87 -17.28 -13.90
C TYR A 439 -20.65 -17.63 -15.18
N GLU A 440 -19.96 -17.95 -16.26
CA GLU A 440 -20.57 -18.27 -17.54
C GLU A 440 -21.55 -19.45 -17.43
N ARG A 441 -21.19 -20.50 -16.67
CA ARG A 441 -22.08 -21.64 -16.41
C ARG A 441 -23.34 -21.27 -15.61
N LEU A 442 -23.14 -20.44 -14.55
CA LEU A 442 -24.23 -20.08 -13.65
C LEU A 442 -25.17 -19.03 -14.24
N ALA A 443 -24.64 -18.04 -14.97
CA ALA A 443 -25.41 -16.94 -15.53
C ALA A 443 -26.44 -17.37 -16.60
N VAL A 444 -26.26 -18.55 -17.22
CA VAL A 444 -27.21 -19.12 -18.18
C VAL A 444 -28.47 -19.66 -17.49
N SER A 445 -28.31 -20.18 -16.26
CA SER A 445 -29.36 -20.95 -15.59
C SER A 445 -30.03 -20.21 -14.43
N ARG A 446 -29.46 -19.09 -13.97
CA ARG A 446 -29.98 -18.36 -12.82
C ARG A 446 -29.67 -16.88 -12.83
N THR A 447 -30.49 -16.11 -12.14
CA THR A 447 -30.24 -14.71 -11.73
C THR A 447 -29.55 -14.70 -10.36
N GLY A 448 -29.02 -13.54 -9.95
CA GLY A 448 -28.36 -13.41 -8.65
C GLY A 448 -26.94 -13.99 -8.63
N VAL A 449 -26.16 -13.73 -9.69
CA VAL A 449 -24.74 -14.04 -9.77
C VAL A 449 -23.95 -12.75 -10.03
N THR A 450 -22.92 -12.50 -9.23
CA THR A 450 -22.07 -11.28 -9.34
C THR A 450 -20.61 -11.68 -9.44
N LEU A 451 -19.85 -11.01 -10.33
CA LEU A 451 -18.40 -11.12 -10.44
C LEU A 451 -17.73 -10.01 -9.62
N VAL A 452 -16.63 -10.33 -8.90
CA VAL A 452 -15.84 -9.36 -8.15
C VAL A 452 -14.33 -9.67 -8.24
N GLY A 453 -13.51 -8.62 -8.17
CA GLY A 453 -12.06 -8.75 -8.21
C GLY A 453 -11.55 -9.16 -9.59
N ASP A 454 -10.44 -9.89 -9.61
CA ASP A 454 -9.73 -10.22 -10.85
C ASP A 454 -10.53 -11.10 -11.83
N CYS A 455 -11.54 -11.82 -11.37
CA CYS A 455 -12.42 -12.55 -12.28
C CYS A 455 -13.39 -11.62 -13.03
N LEU A 456 -13.64 -10.41 -12.53
CA LEU A 456 -14.31 -9.35 -13.28
C LEU A 456 -13.33 -8.63 -14.21
N ALA A 457 -12.21 -8.17 -13.67
CA ALA A 457 -11.11 -7.57 -14.42
C ALA A 457 -9.83 -7.56 -13.58
N PRO A 458 -8.77 -8.25 -14.00
CA PRO A 458 -7.51 -8.27 -13.25
C PRO A 458 -6.92 -6.89 -13.04
N ARG A 459 -6.70 -6.49 -11.77
CA ARG A 459 -6.16 -5.18 -11.38
C ARG A 459 -5.35 -5.30 -10.09
N SER A 460 -5.67 -4.51 -9.07
CA SER A 460 -4.94 -4.52 -7.80
C SER A 460 -5.83 -4.95 -6.63
N ALA A 461 -5.21 -5.17 -5.48
CA ALA A 461 -5.94 -5.44 -4.24
C ALA A 461 -6.93 -4.33 -3.88
N LEU A 462 -6.68 -3.08 -4.32
CA LEU A 462 -7.56 -1.94 -4.07
C LEU A 462 -8.93 -2.15 -4.72
N GLU A 463 -8.95 -2.51 -6.00
CA GLU A 463 -10.18 -2.77 -6.74
C GLU A 463 -10.86 -4.06 -6.25
N ALA A 464 -10.06 -5.09 -5.97
CA ALA A 464 -10.58 -6.38 -5.48
C ALA A 464 -11.35 -6.22 -4.17
N VAL A 465 -10.78 -5.53 -3.19
CA VAL A 465 -11.44 -5.27 -1.90
C VAL A 465 -12.63 -4.33 -2.07
N TYR A 466 -12.50 -3.28 -2.88
CA TYR A 466 -13.60 -2.37 -3.17
C TYR A 466 -14.82 -3.08 -3.79
N GLU A 467 -14.59 -3.89 -4.80
CA GLU A 467 -15.68 -4.63 -5.49
C GLU A 467 -16.32 -5.69 -4.60
N GLY A 468 -15.53 -6.40 -3.79
CA GLY A 468 -16.04 -7.32 -2.78
C GLY A 468 -16.93 -6.61 -1.78
N HIS A 469 -16.48 -5.45 -1.27
CA HIS A 469 -17.28 -4.63 -0.35
C HIS A 469 -18.61 -4.18 -0.95
N GLU A 470 -18.56 -3.64 -2.18
CA GLU A 470 -19.78 -3.21 -2.88
C GLU A 470 -20.75 -4.36 -3.14
N ALA A 471 -20.24 -5.53 -3.52
CA ALA A 471 -21.08 -6.72 -3.73
C ALA A 471 -21.74 -7.18 -2.43
N GLY A 472 -21.00 -7.27 -1.33
CA GLY A 472 -21.57 -7.62 -0.02
C GLY A 472 -22.62 -6.62 0.46
N ARG A 473 -22.45 -5.33 0.15
CA ARG A 473 -23.43 -4.29 0.48
C ARG A 473 -24.66 -4.27 -0.42
N ALA A 474 -24.56 -4.75 -1.64
CA ALA A 474 -25.65 -4.76 -2.61
C ALA A 474 -26.66 -5.91 -2.40
N LEU A 475 -26.32 -6.88 -1.55
CA LEU A 475 -27.17 -8.03 -1.24
C LEU A 475 -28.31 -7.65 -0.32
#